data_97fc42002b98cda75e7cdb9577cede76
#
_entry.id   97fc42002b98cda75e7cdb9577cede76
#
_cell.length_a   1.000
_cell.length_b   1.000
_cell.length_c   1.000
_cell.angle_alpha   90.00
_cell.angle_beta   90.00
_cell.angle_gamma   90.00
#
_symmetry.space_group_name_H-M   'P 1'
#
loop_
_entity.id
_entity.type
_entity.pdbx_description
1 polymer ?
#
loop_
_entity_poly.entity_id
_entity_poly.type
_entity_poly.pdbx_seq_one_letter_code
_entity_poly.pdbx_strand_id
1 'polypeptide(L)'
;EKLKAMLTSSSPAFTVIPREDSDVKIAKMWRVILSYVWEISDGNAQLKEAIHDHSTSGLGYLYAYVDADSDFGKGEIKFTSINPFRVYVPSSSRDRYFKDADNLILSTILTGEQILNIYPELGPQQNPETGEMDEGLLTSISSYSDDEDYPSAQNSNQQKTWTPAESKDLENTYQEKYQVLERFYKTKIPFYQIMDVNKQEEMILNEEEFQKFLDENPGVFERGLVQFQEILQTRIAVVASVGEIVLYESVLNTDIYPIVPLPNIYSGTPYPRSDISRARPMQRLLNKLWSLALSHAQASAGLKLIVPIGSVDDISQLEQDWSNPNAVIEVDSSQGEPHFPAPTPLAGEFYKLIQSCEFYIDFTFGLPELMHGFAEKAPDTVRGTERMLAQGAERPKSKLRDIELSIRKLGQVVYGLSKGHYTFKKIFRLTQANNNVNEVMANYYDDYSETVMDIQKDRHSIGQHDVSIEPGSTLPTSKWTEYQVYAEAFQMGLIDRVEVIKKNPEIFDKEGLIQRMGEIQQLQGQVQQLTEQNKKLQGDLQTSQRESVSDRKRVEVEKFKSKLSEVQSDAKADRRVQSNKLSNAVQLEMEKLKPQIEEFGEGLGSIP
;
A
#
# COMPACT_ATOMS: atom_id res chain seq x y z
N GLU A 1 4.88 -4.97 15.13
CA GLU A 1 5.66 -5.06 13.90
C GLU A 1 5.24 -6.24 13.02
N LYS A 2 5.11 -7.48 13.53
CA LYS A 2 4.75 -8.66 12.73
C LYS A 2 3.37 -8.56 12.09
N LEU A 3 2.36 -8.11 12.84
CA LEU A 3 1.02 -7.85 12.32
C LEU A 3 1.05 -6.77 11.22
N LYS A 4 1.80 -5.69 11.43
CA LYS A 4 2.03 -4.63 10.44
C LYS A 4 2.63 -5.19 9.15
N ALA A 5 3.70 -5.98 9.26
CA ALA A 5 4.34 -6.63 8.11
C ALA A 5 3.37 -7.53 7.33
N MET A 6 2.50 -8.27 8.02
CA MET A 6 1.47 -9.10 7.36
C MET A 6 0.43 -8.27 6.62
N LEU A 7 -0.03 -7.17 7.22
CA LEU A 7 -1.05 -6.29 6.61
C LEU A 7 -0.50 -5.44 5.46
N THR A 8 0.83 -5.31 5.34
CA THR A 8 1.50 -4.52 4.28
C THR A 8 2.34 -5.39 3.33
N SER A 9 2.12 -6.69 3.32
CA SER A 9 2.93 -7.63 2.54
C SER A 9 2.77 -7.50 1.02
N SER A 10 1.63 -6.99 0.56
CA SER A 10 1.30 -6.83 -0.85
C SER A 10 0.75 -5.44 -1.12
N SER A 11 1.07 -4.89 -2.28
CA SER A 11 0.52 -3.63 -2.75
C SER A 11 -0.91 -3.83 -3.25
N PRO A 12 -1.86 -2.94 -2.93
CA PRO A 12 -3.21 -3.02 -3.47
C PRO A 12 -3.21 -2.77 -4.98
N ALA A 13 -3.98 -3.55 -5.72
CA ALA A 13 -4.20 -3.35 -7.14
C ALA A 13 -5.57 -2.72 -7.37
N PHE A 14 -5.60 -1.55 -8.00
CA PHE A 14 -6.84 -0.86 -8.33
C PHE A 14 -7.47 -1.46 -9.58
N THR A 15 -8.77 -1.66 -9.54
CA THR A 15 -9.59 -2.06 -10.68
C THR A 15 -10.74 -1.08 -10.83
N VAL A 16 -10.95 -0.59 -12.03
CA VAL A 16 -12.07 0.27 -12.38
C VAL A 16 -13.02 -0.55 -13.25
N ILE A 17 -14.26 -0.64 -12.80
CA ILE A 17 -15.30 -1.43 -13.45
C ILE A 17 -16.19 -0.45 -14.22
N PRO A 18 -16.31 -0.59 -15.55
CA PRO A 18 -17.25 0.21 -16.33
C PRO A 18 -18.67 -0.22 -16.01
N ARG A 19 -19.61 0.71 -16.06
CA ARG A 19 -21.04 0.39 -15.94
C ARG A 19 -21.68 0.08 -17.29
N GLU A 20 -21.07 0.59 -18.38
CA GLU A 20 -21.50 0.39 -19.76
C GLU A 20 -20.39 -0.24 -20.59
N ASP A 21 -20.74 -0.99 -21.63
CA ASP A 21 -19.78 -1.67 -22.50
C ASP A 21 -18.90 -0.70 -23.30
N SER A 22 -19.37 0.53 -23.55
CA SER A 22 -18.61 1.60 -24.21
C SER A 22 -17.42 2.09 -23.37
N ASP A 23 -17.47 1.94 -22.05
CA ASP A 23 -16.56 2.57 -21.10
C ASP A 23 -15.37 1.68 -20.72
N VAL A 24 -15.22 0.50 -21.34
CA VAL A 24 -14.13 -0.45 -20.99
C VAL A 24 -12.74 0.16 -21.23
N LYS A 25 -12.57 0.95 -22.29
CA LYS A 25 -11.29 1.61 -22.60
C LYS A 25 -10.99 2.68 -21.56
N ILE A 26 -11.99 3.50 -21.22
CA ILE A 26 -11.89 4.57 -20.22
C ILE A 26 -11.58 3.99 -18.83
N ALA A 27 -12.24 2.89 -18.45
CA ALA A 27 -11.98 2.19 -17.20
C ALA A 27 -10.53 1.70 -17.08
N LYS A 28 -9.95 1.17 -18.17
CA LYS A 28 -8.53 0.77 -18.21
C LYS A 28 -7.59 1.97 -18.02
N MET A 29 -7.91 3.11 -18.63
CA MET A 29 -7.13 4.34 -18.49
C MET A 29 -7.20 4.88 -17.07
N TRP A 30 -8.38 4.90 -16.44
CA TRP A 30 -8.53 5.27 -15.03
C TRP A 30 -7.74 4.36 -14.09
N ARG A 31 -7.66 3.08 -14.39
CA ARG A 31 -6.79 2.16 -13.63
C ARG A 31 -5.32 2.62 -13.65
N VAL A 32 -4.81 3.05 -14.80
CA VAL A 32 -3.45 3.57 -14.91
C VAL A 32 -3.28 4.85 -14.10
N ILE A 33 -4.23 5.78 -14.15
CA ILE A 33 -4.18 7.04 -13.39
C ILE A 33 -4.17 6.75 -11.88
N LEU A 34 -5.05 5.89 -11.38
CA LEU A 34 -5.09 5.53 -9.96
C LEU A 34 -3.78 4.86 -9.49
N SER A 35 -3.22 3.98 -10.33
CA SER A 35 -1.93 3.34 -10.05
C SER A 35 -0.78 4.34 -10.07
N TYR A 36 -0.80 5.31 -10.98
CA TYR A 36 0.16 6.41 -11.04
C TYR A 36 0.11 7.26 -9.76
N VAL A 37 -1.09 7.69 -9.34
CA VAL A 37 -1.24 8.46 -8.09
C VAL A 37 -0.73 7.67 -6.88
N TRP A 38 -0.95 6.35 -6.86
CA TRP A 38 -0.40 5.48 -5.82
C TRP A 38 1.14 5.48 -5.81
N GLU A 39 1.76 5.41 -6.98
CA GLU A 39 3.23 5.38 -7.12
C GLU A 39 3.86 6.72 -6.74
N ILE A 40 3.37 7.85 -7.27
CA ILE A 40 3.92 9.18 -6.97
C ILE A 40 3.72 9.62 -5.52
N SER A 41 2.75 9.03 -4.82
CA SER A 41 2.48 9.30 -3.40
C SER A 41 3.26 8.38 -2.47
N ASP A 42 4.16 7.52 -2.97
CA ASP A 42 4.81 6.46 -2.18
C ASP A 42 3.78 5.63 -1.39
N GLY A 43 2.69 5.23 -2.05
CA GLY A 43 1.47 4.69 -1.44
C GLY A 43 1.70 3.55 -0.48
N ASN A 44 2.70 2.69 -0.75
CA ASN A 44 3.05 1.59 0.16
C ASN A 44 3.64 2.09 1.48
N ALA A 45 4.44 3.16 1.45
CA ALA A 45 5.01 3.77 2.65
C ALA A 45 3.91 4.46 3.47
N GLN A 46 3.07 5.26 2.82
CA GLN A 46 1.94 5.94 3.46
C GLN A 46 0.94 4.94 4.08
N LEU A 47 0.62 3.87 3.37
CA LEU A 47 -0.23 2.81 3.90
C LEU A 47 0.40 2.13 5.12
N LYS A 48 1.71 1.90 5.10
CA LYS A 48 2.44 1.29 6.21
C LYS A 48 2.39 2.16 7.48
N GLU A 49 2.46 3.47 7.34
CA GLU A 49 2.30 4.42 8.44
C GLU A 49 0.86 4.45 8.95
N ALA A 50 -0.12 4.58 8.05
CA ALA A 50 -1.52 4.55 8.44
C ALA A 50 -1.93 3.23 9.13
N ILE A 51 -1.36 2.07 8.73
CA ILE A 51 -1.57 0.78 9.40
C ILE A 51 -0.87 0.73 10.75
N HIS A 52 0.26 1.42 10.91
CA HIS A 52 0.86 1.57 12.23
C HIS A 52 -0.10 2.26 13.20
N ASP A 53 -0.67 3.38 12.80
CA ASP A 53 -1.63 4.13 13.59
C ASP A 53 -2.94 3.36 13.80
N HIS A 54 -3.46 2.69 12.78
CA HIS A 54 -4.58 1.75 12.88
C HIS A 54 -4.36 0.72 14.01
N SER A 55 -3.15 0.15 14.11
CA SER A 55 -2.86 -0.88 15.12
C SER A 55 -2.60 -0.30 16.50
N THR A 56 -1.98 0.88 16.61
CA THR A 56 -1.56 1.50 17.87
C THR A 56 -2.66 2.36 18.50
N SER A 57 -3.20 3.31 17.77
CA SER A 57 -4.26 4.22 18.23
C SER A 57 -5.67 3.66 18.02
N GLY A 58 -5.83 2.70 17.08
CA GLY A 58 -7.12 2.13 16.66
C GLY A 58 -7.68 2.76 15.39
N LEU A 59 -7.07 3.82 14.90
CA LEU A 59 -7.52 4.56 13.75
C LEU A 59 -6.31 5.14 13.01
N GLY A 60 -6.17 4.82 11.75
CA GLY A 60 -5.25 5.46 10.82
C GLY A 60 -6.03 6.32 9.84
N TYR A 61 -5.35 7.25 9.17
CA TYR A 61 -5.94 8.09 8.14
C TYR A 61 -5.06 8.17 6.90
N LEU A 62 -5.71 8.22 5.74
CA LEU A 62 -5.09 8.59 4.47
C LEU A 62 -5.82 9.84 3.95
N TYR A 63 -5.08 10.88 3.66
CA TYR A 63 -5.59 12.16 3.18
C TYR A 63 -5.17 12.39 1.74
N ALA A 64 -6.14 12.52 0.84
CA ALA A 64 -5.93 12.86 -0.55
C ALA A 64 -6.08 14.37 -0.75
N TYR A 65 -5.10 14.98 -1.41
CA TYR A 65 -5.04 16.43 -1.64
C TYR A 65 -4.41 16.73 -3.00
N VAL A 66 -4.54 17.97 -3.42
CA VAL A 66 -3.85 18.51 -4.59
C VAL A 66 -2.59 19.21 -4.12
N ASP A 67 -1.43 18.72 -4.53
CA ASP A 67 -0.15 19.35 -4.29
C ASP A 67 0.12 20.37 -5.40
N ALA A 68 -0.07 21.65 -5.08
CA ALA A 68 0.01 22.75 -6.05
C ALA A 68 1.44 22.99 -6.58
N ASP A 69 2.47 22.64 -5.82
CA ASP A 69 3.88 22.87 -6.18
C ASP A 69 4.40 21.86 -7.21
N SER A 70 3.73 20.72 -7.31
CA SER A 70 4.12 19.67 -8.25
C SER A 70 3.84 20.07 -9.70
N ASP A 71 4.59 19.47 -10.64
CA ASP A 71 4.44 19.65 -12.09
C ASP A 71 4.47 21.13 -12.54
N PHE A 72 5.47 21.88 -12.04
CA PHE A 72 5.68 23.30 -12.37
C PHE A 72 4.46 24.19 -12.07
N GLY A 73 3.78 23.95 -10.96
CA GLY A 73 2.62 24.72 -10.53
C GLY A 73 1.29 24.32 -11.17
N LYS A 74 1.27 23.25 -11.98
CA LYS A 74 0.01 22.68 -12.50
C LYS A 74 -0.73 21.86 -11.45
N GLY A 75 0.00 21.40 -10.45
CA GLY A 75 -0.51 20.58 -9.36
C GLY A 75 -0.65 19.10 -9.70
N GLU A 76 -0.47 18.27 -8.69
CA GLU A 76 -0.69 16.83 -8.77
C GLU A 76 -1.52 16.32 -7.60
N ILE A 77 -2.32 15.30 -7.85
CA ILE A 77 -3.07 14.64 -6.80
C ILE A 77 -2.15 13.66 -6.10
N LYS A 78 -2.01 13.84 -4.80
CA LYS A 78 -1.24 12.99 -3.90
C LYS A 78 -2.06 12.60 -2.70
N PHE A 79 -1.60 11.63 -1.95
CA PHE A 79 -2.15 11.31 -0.65
C PHE A 79 -1.03 11.01 0.34
N THR A 80 -1.31 11.28 1.61
CA THR A 80 -0.38 11.07 2.72
C THR A 80 -1.09 10.45 3.92
N SER A 81 -0.36 9.81 4.80
CA SER A 81 -0.86 9.42 6.11
C SER A 81 -0.88 10.62 7.05
N ILE A 82 -1.89 10.68 7.90
CA ILE A 82 -2.06 11.75 8.89
C ILE A 82 -2.14 11.15 10.28
N ASN A 83 -1.48 11.84 11.23
CA ASN A 83 -1.57 11.48 12.63
C ASN A 83 -3.04 11.55 13.10
N PRO A 84 -3.60 10.47 13.69
CA PRO A 84 -4.99 10.41 14.12
C PRO A 84 -5.41 11.48 15.12
N PHE A 85 -4.49 11.99 15.90
CA PHE A 85 -4.75 13.04 16.90
C PHE A 85 -4.94 14.43 16.30
N ARG A 86 -4.68 14.59 15.00
CA ARG A 86 -4.89 15.85 14.27
C ARG A 86 -6.25 15.94 13.58
N VAL A 87 -7.00 14.83 13.54
CA VAL A 87 -8.30 14.77 12.87
C VAL A 87 -9.42 14.76 13.90
N TYR A 88 -10.27 15.76 13.86
CA TYR A 88 -11.41 15.89 14.76
C TYR A 88 -12.70 15.50 14.03
N VAL A 89 -13.40 14.54 14.61
CA VAL A 89 -14.66 14.00 14.09
C VAL A 89 -15.78 14.29 15.08
N PRO A 90 -16.97 14.74 14.64
CA PRO A 90 -18.12 14.95 15.54
C PRO A 90 -18.44 13.67 16.32
N SER A 91 -18.66 13.82 17.62
CA SER A 91 -18.99 12.69 18.50
C SER A 91 -20.34 12.05 18.19
N SER A 92 -21.18 12.71 17.39
CA SER A 92 -22.46 12.20 16.90
C SER A 92 -22.33 11.16 15.79
N SER A 93 -21.19 11.15 15.07
CA SER A 93 -20.97 10.21 13.96
C SER A 93 -21.00 8.75 14.43
N ARG A 94 -21.72 7.92 13.69
CA ARG A 94 -21.87 6.48 13.94
C ARG A 94 -21.52 5.64 12.71
N ASP A 95 -21.21 6.26 11.59
CA ASP A 95 -20.75 5.54 10.39
C ASP A 95 -19.24 5.28 10.49
N ARG A 96 -18.82 4.10 10.04
CA ARG A 96 -17.41 3.66 10.03
C ARG A 96 -16.51 4.57 9.20
N TYR A 97 -17.05 5.18 8.14
CA TYR A 97 -16.36 6.03 7.18
C TYR A 97 -16.84 7.50 7.23
N PHE A 98 -17.50 7.88 8.33
CA PHE A 98 -17.96 9.24 8.59
C PHE A 98 -18.96 9.79 7.57
N LYS A 99 -19.73 8.89 6.93
CA LYS A 99 -20.75 9.32 5.97
C LYS A 99 -21.86 10.16 6.60
N ASP A 100 -22.11 9.97 7.89
CA ASP A 100 -23.10 10.68 8.69
C ASP A 100 -22.54 11.95 9.36
N ALA A 101 -21.22 12.16 9.32
CA ALA A 101 -20.61 13.36 9.87
C ALA A 101 -20.96 14.58 9.02
N ASP A 102 -21.29 15.68 9.68
CA ASP A 102 -21.58 16.96 9.03
C ASP A 102 -20.29 17.69 8.62
N ASN A 103 -19.22 17.50 9.40
CA ASN A 103 -17.92 18.09 9.11
C ASN A 103 -16.78 17.23 9.67
N LEU A 104 -15.59 17.43 9.15
CA LEU A 104 -14.31 16.93 9.68
C LEU A 104 -13.36 18.12 9.78
N ILE A 105 -12.51 18.14 10.81
CA ILE A 105 -11.51 19.19 10.96
C ILE A 105 -10.13 18.54 11.01
N LEU A 106 -9.22 19.02 10.16
CA LEU A 106 -7.81 18.68 10.20
C LEU A 106 -7.02 19.83 10.81
N SER A 107 -6.25 19.54 11.85
CA SER A 107 -5.36 20.51 12.49
C SER A 107 -3.93 20.26 12.03
N THR A 108 -3.30 21.26 11.45
CA THR A 108 -1.90 21.21 11.04
C THR A 108 -1.13 22.33 11.74
N ILE A 109 0.01 21.99 12.30
CA ILE A 109 0.87 22.97 12.96
C ILE A 109 1.99 23.34 11.97
N LEU A 110 2.04 24.62 11.61
CA LEU A 110 3.03 25.17 10.69
C LEU A 110 3.79 26.30 11.38
N THR A 111 5.04 26.52 10.98
CA THR A 111 5.79 27.71 11.41
C THR A 111 5.30 28.94 10.65
N GLY A 112 5.48 30.14 11.24
CA GLY A 112 5.13 31.39 10.56
C GLY A 112 5.80 31.52 9.19
N GLU A 113 7.07 31.10 9.07
CA GLU A 113 7.79 31.09 7.80
C GLU A 113 7.11 30.19 6.75
N GLN A 114 6.67 28.99 7.15
CA GLN A 114 5.95 28.07 6.24
C GLN A 114 4.61 28.65 5.77
N ILE A 115 3.89 29.32 6.67
CA ILE A 115 2.62 29.95 6.32
C ILE A 115 2.85 31.11 5.35
N LEU A 116 3.85 31.96 5.60
CA LEU A 116 4.15 33.09 4.72
C LEU A 116 4.70 32.67 3.36
N ASN A 117 5.38 31.53 3.27
CA ASN A 117 5.79 30.97 2.00
C ASN A 117 4.59 30.52 1.14
N ILE A 118 3.54 30.00 1.79
CA ILE A 118 2.31 29.57 1.11
C ILE A 118 1.37 30.76 0.85
N TYR A 119 1.24 31.65 1.85
CA TYR A 119 0.35 32.80 1.86
C TYR A 119 1.13 34.09 2.15
N PRO A 120 1.87 34.64 1.18
CA PRO A 120 2.66 35.85 1.37
C PRO A 120 1.81 37.08 1.73
N GLU A 121 0.51 37.03 1.47
CA GLU A 121 -0.46 38.09 1.78
C GLU A 121 -0.62 38.34 3.28
N LEU A 122 -0.28 37.35 4.13
CA LEU A 122 -0.37 37.46 5.58
C LEU A 122 0.87 38.13 6.20
N GLY A 123 1.92 38.32 5.41
CA GLY A 123 3.14 38.98 5.82
C GLY A 123 3.02 40.50 5.84
N PRO A 124 4.09 41.19 6.31
CA PRO A 124 4.15 42.64 6.28
C PRO A 124 3.99 43.17 4.85
N GLN A 125 3.00 44.00 4.64
CA GLN A 125 2.76 44.65 3.34
C GLN A 125 3.09 46.14 3.42
N GLN A 126 3.69 46.69 2.35
CA GLN A 126 3.93 48.10 2.27
C GLN A 126 2.64 48.78 1.79
N ASN A 127 2.10 49.68 2.59
CA ASN A 127 0.93 50.45 2.21
C ASN A 127 1.29 51.37 1.00
N PRO A 128 0.63 51.21 -0.15
CA PRO A 128 0.97 51.97 -1.37
C PRO A 128 0.73 53.47 -1.24
N GLU A 129 -0.09 53.94 -0.29
CA GLU A 129 -0.41 55.36 -0.10
C GLU A 129 0.53 56.04 0.92
N THR A 130 0.92 55.35 1.99
CA THR A 130 1.72 55.95 3.07
C THR A 130 3.18 55.55 3.04
N GLY A 131 3.53 54.46 2.35
CA GLY A 131 4.88 53.91 2.31
C GLY A 131 5.33 53.26 3.62
N GLU A 132 4.45 53.17 4.62
CA GLU A 132 4.70 52.48 5.89
C GLU A 132 4.51 50.99 5.74
N MET A 133 5.36 50.21 6.42
CA MET A 133 5.22 48.76 6.50
C MET A 133 4.18 48.43 7.56
N ASP A 134 3.14 47.68 7.19
CA ASP A 134 2.17 47.10 8.12
C ASP A 134 2.81 45.91 8.85
N GLU A 135 2.45 45.67 10.11
CA GLU A 135 3.02 44.58 10.90
C GLU A 135 2.69 43.17 10.39
N GLY A 136 1.78 43.10 9.41
CA GLY A 136 1.28 41.84 8.85
C GLY A 136 0.19 41.18 9.69
N LEU A 137 -0.74 40.52 9.02
CA LEU A 137 -1.89 39.90 9.67
C LEU A 137 -1.50 38.73 10.59
N LEU A 138 -0.39 38.05 10.28
CA LEU A 138 0.07 36.89 11.06
C LEU A 138 0.48 37.27 12.49
N THR A 139 1.03 38.47 12.70
CA THR A 139 1.46 38.95 14.02
C THR A 139 0.30 39.19 14.99
N SER A 140 -0.90 39.39 14.46
CA SER A 140 -2.12 39.57 15.27
C SER A 140 -2.70 38.26 15.81
N ILE A 141 -2.18 37.11 15.37
CA ILE A 141 -2.69 35.79 15.74
C ILE A 141 -1.86 35.22 16.89
N SER A 142 -2.53 34.62 17.88
CA SER A 142 -1.84 33.93 18.97
C SER A 142 -1.06 32.74 18.47
N SER A 143 0.23 32.66 18.83
CA SER A 143 1.06 31.51 18.53
C SER A 143 0.60 30.27 19.31
N TYR A 144 0.75 29.11 18.72
CA TYR A 144 0.44 27.82 19.33
C TYR A 144 1.51 27.43 20.35
N SER A 145 1.11 27.21 21.62
CA SER A 145 2.02 26.69 22.65
C SER A 145 1.81 25.17 22.81
N ASP A 146 2.88 24.40 22.73
CA ASP A 146 2.85 22.92 22.86
C ASP A 146 2.34 22.43 24.25
N ASP A 147 2.17 23.33 25.24
CA ASP A 147 1.87 22.96 26.62
C ASP A 147 0.39 22.62 26.88
N GLU A 148 -0.53 23.01 26.02
CA GLU A 148 -1.97 22.87 26.31
C GLU A 148 -2.66 21.61 25.72
N ASP A 149 -2.16 21.01 24.62
CA ASP A 149 -2.92 19.97 23.88
C ASP A 149 -2.35 18.55 23.93
N TYR A 150 -1.19 18.29 24.52
CA TYR A 150 -0.65 16.95 24.67
C TYR A 150 -0.39 16.54 26.13
N PRO A 151 -1.40 16.06 26.86
CA PRO A 151 -1.22 15.61 28.24
C PRO A 151 -0.44 14.30 28.40
N SER A 152 0.19 13.78 27.37
CA SER A 152 0.87 12.48 27.42
C SER A 152 2.36 12.48 27.09
N ALA A 153 2.94 13.60 26.81
CA ALA A 153 4.41 13.67 26.64
C ALA A 153 5.13 13.96 27.96
N GLN A 154 4.75 13.28 29.04
CA GLN A 154 5.61 13.10 30.20
C GLN A 154 6.75 12.11 29.90
N ASN A 155 7.41 12.26 28.78
CA ASN A 155 8.76 11.78 28.59
C ASN A 155 9.68 13.00 28.50
N SER A 156 10.01 13.48 29.66
CA SER A 156 10.92 14.56 29.99
C SER A 156 12.37 14.32 29.57
N ASN A 157 12.61 13.75 28.40
CA ASN A 157 13.95 13.65 27.80
C ASN A 157 14.04 14.36 26.44
N GLN A 158 13.10 15.23 26.11
CA GLN A 158 13.42 16.26 25.14
C GLN A 158 14.37 17.22 25.85
N GLN A 159 15.65 17.19 25.49
CA GLN A 159 16.58 18.26 25.77
C GLN A 159 15.85 19.57 25.46
N LYS A 160 15.56 20.34 26.52
CA LYS A 160 15.21 21.74 26.36
C LYS A 160 16.36 22.32 25.58
N THR A 161 16.18 22.55 24.31
CA THR A 161 17.12 23.32 23.51
C THR A 161 17.17 24.67 24.21
N TRP A 162 18.29 24.94 24.82
CA TRP A 162 18.54 26.17 25.54
C TRP A 162 18.49 27.31 24.52
N THR A 163 17.35 27.99 24.43
CA THR A 163 17.23 29.23 23.69
C THR A 163 17.54 30.35 24.66
N PRO A 164 18.54 31.21 24.39
CA PRO A 164 18.82 32.37 25.22
C PRO A 164 17.56 33.24 25.25
N ALA A 165 17.08 33.52 26.46
CA ALA A 165 15.91 34.36 26.69
C ALA A 165 16.25 35.85 26.54
N GLU A 166 16.74 36.28 25.39
CA GLU A 166 16.94 37.70 25.12
C GLU A 166 17.05 37.98 23.63
N SER A 167 15.92 38.03 22.96
CA SER A 167 15.64 38.93 21.83
C SER A 167 14.16 38.83 21.49
N LYS A 168 13.38 39.73 22.05
CA LYS A 168 12.02 40.04 21.59
C LYS A 168 12.11 40.89 20.33
N ASP A 169 12.71 40.39 19.29
CA ASP A 169 12.77 41.05 18.01
C ASP A 169 12.04 40.23 16.98
N LEU A 170 11.53 40.91 15.98
CA LEU A 170 10.72 40.42 14.85
C LEU A 170 11.18 39.08 14.22
N GLU A 171 12.43 38.68 14.38
CA GLU A 171 12.99 37.41 13.96
C GLU A 171 12.34 36.18 14.66
N ASN A 172 11.79 36.32 15.85
CA ASN A 172 11.18 35.20 16.58
C ASN A 172 9.78 34.86 16.06
N THR A 173 9.07 35.79 15.47
CA THR A 173 7.70 35.57 14.94
C THR A 173 7.70 34.52 13.81
N TYR A 174 8.75 34.45 13.02
CA TYR A 174 8.87 33.47 11.94
C TYR A 174 9.11 32.04 12.42
N GLN A 175 9.64 31.87 13.63
CA GLN A 175 9.86 30.55 14.26
C GLN A 175 8.67 30.11 15.12
N GLU A 176 7.74 31.02 15.40
CA GLU A 176 6.53 30.69 16.13
C GLU A 176 5.65 29.72 15.33
N LYS A 177 5.00 28.83 16.06
CA LYS A 177 4.10 27.82 15.47
C LYS A 177 2.68 28.33 15.49
N TYR A 178 1.95 28.08 14.44
CA TYR A 178 0.55 28.43 14.29
C TYR A 178 -0.28 27.20 13.94
N GLN A 179 -1.49 27.16 14.46
CA GLN A 179 -2.43 26.08 14.16
C GLN A 179 -3.28 26.47 12.96
N VAL A 180 -3.12 25.74 11.85
CA VAL A 180 -3.97 25.83 10.68
C VAL A 180 -5.09 24.81 10.83
N LEU A 181 -6.34 25.24 10.72
CA LEU A 181 -7.53 24.40 10.77
C LEU A 181 -8.14 24.32 9.39
N GLU A 182 -8.21 23.12 8.82
CA GLU A 182 -8.96 22.83 7.60
C GLU A 182 -10.26 22.14 7.96
N ARG A 183 -11.37 22.80 7.75
CA ARG A 183 -12.71 22.28 7.97
C ARG A 183 -13.32 21.79 6.68
N PHE A 184 -13.56 20.50 6.60
CA PHE A 184 -14.31 19.88 5.51
C PHE A 184 -15.77 19.71 5.91
N TYR A 185 -16.69 20.18 5.09
CA TYR A 185 -18.12 20.09 5.35
C TYR A 185 -18.91 19.79 4.10
N LYS A 186 -20.13 19.24 4.28
CA LYS A 186 -21.01 18.93 3.16
C LYS A 186 -21.81 20.15 2.74
N THR A 187 -21.79 20.43 1.46
CA THR A 187 -22.62 21.46 0.84
C THR A 187 -23.40 20.86 -0.33
N LYS A 188 -24.54 21.47 -0.64
CA LYS A 188 -25.35 21.10 -1.80
C LYS A 188 -25.12 22.11 -2.91
N ILE A 189 -24.66 21.64 -4.07
CA ILE A 189 -24.38 22.46 -5.23
C ILE A 189 -25.35 22.08 -6.33
N PRO A 190 -25.93 23.07 -7.03
CA PRO A 190 -26.74 22.80 -8.21
C PRO A 190 -25.88 22.29 -9.36
N PHE A 191 -26.31 21.23 -9.99
CA PHE A 191 -25.83 20.71 -11.26
C PHE A 191 -27.00 20.65 -12.22
N TYR A 192 -26.73 20.89 -13.47
CA TYR A 192 -27.73 20.90 -14.54
C TYR A 192 -27.54 19.66 -15.42
N GLN A 193 -28.49 18.73 -15.33
CA GLN A 193 -28.56 17.61 -16.22
C GLN A 193 -29.23 18.05 -17.51
N ILE A 194 -28.50 17.96 -18.60
CA ILE A 194 -28.96 18.31 -19.93
C ILE A 194 -29.17 17.01 -20.71
N MET A 195 -30.33 16.85 -21.30
CA MET A 195 -30.67 15.72 -22.17
C MET A 195 -30.91 16.23 -23.58
N ASP A 196 -30.10 15.77 -24.53
CA ASP A 196 -30.35 15.99 -25.96
C ASP A 196 -31.40 14.98 -26.45
N VAL A 197 -32.58 15.48 -26.81
CA VAL A 197 -33.71 14.65 -27.22
C VAL A 197 -33.42 13.87 -28.52
N ASN A 198 -32.53 14.39 -29.36
CA ASN A 198 -32.22 13.77 -30.66
C ASN A 198 -31.13 12.71 -30.57
N LYS A 199 -30.12 12.93 -29.72
CA LYS A 199 -28.96 12.03 -29.60
C LYS A 199 -29.08 11.04 -28.46
N GLN A 200 -30.03 11.25 -27.52
CA GLN A 200 -30.14 10.51 -26.27
C GLN A 200 -28.84 10.56 -25.42
N GLU A 201 -28.06 11.63 -25.62
CA GLU A 201 -26.86 11.89 -24.81
C GLU A 201 -27.27 12.73 -23.60
N GLU A 202 -26.85 12.30 -22.43
CA GLU A 202 -27.04 12.98 -21.16
C GLU A 202 -25.73 13.61 -20.70
N MET A 203 -25.79 14.86 -20.27
CA MET A 203 -24.64 15.63 -19.83
C MET A 203 -24.93 16.32 -18.51
N ILE A 204 -24.00 16.29 -17.56
CA ILE A 204 -24.13 16.99 -16.28
C ILE A 204 -23.12 18.12 -16.27
N LEU A 205 -23.61 19.34 -16.15
CA LEU A 205 -22.81 20.56 -16.12
C LEU A 205 -22.92 21.24 -14.75
N ASN A 206 -21.86 21.92 -14.33
CA ASN A 206 -21.93 22.84 -13.21
C ASN A 206 -22.55 24.18 -13.66
N GLU A 207 -22.80 25.09 -12.73
CA GLU A 207 -23.44 26.37 -13.05
C GLU A 207 -22.67 27.21 -14.07
N GLU A 208 -21.34 27.29 -13.94
CA GLU A 208 -20.49 28.05 -14.88
C GLU A 208 -20.47 27.43 -16.29
N GLU A 209 -20.39 26.11 -16.35
CA GLU A 209 -20.40 25.37 -17.61
C GLU A 209 -21.78 25.43 -18.26
N PHE A 210 -22.84 25.44 -17.47
CA PHE A 210 -24.21 25.59 -17.96
C PHE A 210 -24.44 26.99 -18.56
N GLN A 211 -23.93 28.04 -17.91
CA GLN A 211 -24.00 29.39 -18.45
C GLN A 211 -23.22 29.50 -19.77
N LYS A 212 -22.02 28.95 -19.85
CA LYS A 212 -21.24 28.88 -21.10
C LYS A 212 -21.98 28.12 -22.21
N PHE A 213 -22.61 27.01 -21.86
CA PHE A 213 -23.41 26.22 -22.79
C PHE A 213 -24.59 27.02 -23.33
N LEU A 214 -25.25 27.82 -22.49
CA LEU A 214 -26.33 28.75 -22.90
C LEU A 214 -25.82 29.82 -23.85
N ASP A 215 -24.68 30.43 -23.56
CA ASP A 215 -24.06 31.48 -24.37
C ASP A 215 -23.63 30.96 -25.75
N GLU A 216 -23.09 29.74 -25.80
CA GLU A 216 -22.65 29.09 -27.04
C GLU A 216 -23.82 28.58 -27.90
N ASN A 217 -24.95 28.26 -27.27
CA ASN A 217 -26.11 27.68 -27.95
C ASN A 217 -27.41 28.48 -27.73
N PRO A 218 -27.47 29.73 -28.15
CA PRO A 218 -28.66 30.55 -27.92
C PRO A 218 -29.90 29.95 -28.60
N GLY A 219 -30.99 29.82 -27.85
CA GLY A 219 -32.28 29.34 -28.36
C GLY A 219 -32.45 27.82 -28.53
N VAL A 220 -31.52 27.02 -28.05
CA VAL A 220 -31.63 25.53 -28.10
C VAL A 220 -32.77 25.03 -27.24
N PHE A 221 -33.04 25.67 -26.11
CA PHE A 221 -34.16 25.36 -25.22
C PHE A 221 -35.50 25.81 -25.82
N GLU A 222 -35.55 26.96 -26.48
CA GLU A 222 -36.77 27.45 -27.13
C GLU A 222 -37.21 26.55 -28.28
N ARG A 223 -36.26 25.88 -28.94
CA ARG A 223 -36.52 24.92 -30.03
C ARG A 223 -36.93 23.53 -29.53
N GLY A 224 -36.90 23.29 -28.21
CA GLY A 224 -37.26 22.00 -27.63
C GLY A 224 -36.28 20.84 -27.94
N LEU A 225 -35.08 21.16 -28.43
CA LEU A 225 -34.06 20.17 -28.79
C LEU A 225 -33.36 19.57 -27.55
N VAL A 226 -33.34 20.33 -26.47
CA VAL A 226 -32.66 19.97 -25.23
C VAL A 226 -33.58 20.24 -24.05
N GLN A 227 -33.63 19.32 -23.12
CA GLN A 227 -34.32 19.49 -21.82
C GLN A 227 -33.25 19.54 -20.73
N PHE A 228 -33.48 20.37 -19.72
CA PHE A 228 -32.61 20.41 -18.55
C PHE A 228 -33.38 20.20 -17.25
N GLN A 229 -32.70 19.62 -16.29
CA GLN A 229 -33.19 19.46 -14.92
C GLN A 229 -32.12 19.88 -13.94
N GLU A 230 -32.47 20.73 -12.97
CA GLU A 230 -31.58 21.08 -11.87
C GLU A 230 -31.57 19.94 -10.85
N ILE A 231 -30.35 19.48 -10.50
CA ILE A 231 -30.11 18.41 -9.54
C ILE A 231 -29.15 18.93 -8.46
N LEU A 232 -29.59 18.92 -7.21
CA LEU A 232 -28.74 19.26 -6.08
C LEU A 232 -27.85 18.07 -5.71
N GLN A 233 -26.56 18.17 -5.97
CA GLN A 233 -25.57 17.16 -5.57
C GLN A 233 -24.83 17.57 -4.31
N THR A 234 -24.59 16.62 -3.41
CA THR A 234 -23.76 16.83 -2.24
C THR A 234 -22.30 16.80 -2.65
N ARG A 235 -21.56 17.84 -2.29
CA ARG A 235 -20.11 17.96 -2.46
C ARG A 235 -19.46 18.31 -1.13
N ILE A 236 -18.17 18.07 -1.04
CA ILE A 236 -17.37 18.46 0.12
C ILE A 236 -16.74 19.82 -0.16
N ALA A 237 -17.02 20.79 0.71
CA ALA A 237 -16.31 22.07 0.72
C ALA A 237 -15.23 22.04 1.80
N VAL A 238 -14.16 22.78 1.58
CA VAL A 238 -13.06 22.97 2.52
C VAL A 238 -12.86 24.45 2.78
N VAL A 239 -12.71 24.81 4.05
CA VAL A 239 -12.30 26.13 4.50
C VAL A 239 -11.09 25.97 5.38
N ALA A 240 -9.99 26.63 5.02
CA ALA A 240 -8.79 26.69 5.84
C ALA A 240 -8.72 28.03 6.56
N SER A 241 -8.33 28.01 7.84
CA SER A 241 -8.19 29.19 8.66
C SER A 241 -7.02 29.08 9.62
N VAL A 242 -6.43 30.23 9.97
CA VAL A 242 -5.46 30.41 11.04
C VAL A 242 -6.04 31.44 12.00
N GLY A 243 -6.35 31.02 13.22
CA GLY A 243 -7.09 31.87 14.14
C GLY A 243 -8.42 32.33 13.55
N GLU A 244 -8.62 33.64 13.43
CA GLU A 244 -9.84 34.23 12.85
C GLU A 244 -9.74 34.53 11.36
N ILE A 245 -8.57 34.29 10.75
CA ILE A 245 -8.32 34.60 9.34
C ILE A 245 -8.62 33.38 8.48
N VAL A 246 -9.47 33.55 7.46
CA VAL A 246 -9.72 32.54 6.42
C VAL A 246 -8.62 32.62 5.36
N LEU A 247 -7.93 31.51 5.14
CA LEU A 247 -6.86 31.40 4.15
C LEU A 247 -7.40 31.11 2.76
N TYR A 248 -8.25 30.10 2.65
CA TYR A 248 -8.92 29.76 1.40
C TYR A 248 -10.24 29.01 1.66
N GLU A 249 -11.12 29.09 0.69
CA GLU A 249 -12.33 28.28 0.58
C GLU A 249 -12.41 27.67 -0.81
N SER A 250 -12.75 26.39 -0.86
CA SER A 250 -12.85 25.66 -2.12
C SER A 250 -13.87 24.53 -2.02
N VAL A 251 -14.42 24.14 -3.17
CA VAL A 251 -15.33 22.99 -3.26
C VAL A 251 -14.64 21.87 -4.02
N LEU A 252 -14.56 20.72 -3.38
CA LEU A 252 -13.93 19.53 -3.94
C LEU A 252 -14.92 18.77 -4.83
N ASN A 253 -14.45 18.24 -5.94
CA ASN A 253 -15.29 17.43 -6.84
C ASN A 253 -15.44 15.99 -6.31
N THR A 254 -15.86 15.85 -5.06
CA THR A 254 -16.11 14.56 -4.41
C THR A 254 -17.24 14.71 -3.40
N ASP A 255 -18.00 13.63 -3.20
CA ASP A 255 -19.04 13.49 -2.19
C ASP A 255 -18.54 12.79 -0.91
N ILE A 256 -17.31 12.29 -0.95
CA ILE A 256 -16.64 11.60 0.15
C ILE A 256 -15.56 12.51 0.73
N TYR A 257 -15.43 12.54 2.05
CA TYR A 257 -14.36 13.29 2.69
C TYR A 257 -12.98 12.85 2.19
N PRO A 258 -12.07 13.79 1.89
CA PRO A 258 -10.74 13.47 1.39
C PRO A 258 -9.86 12.79 2.46
N ILE A 259 -10.27 12.83 3.72
CA ILE A 259 -9.64 12.15 4.85
C ILE A 259 -10.34 10.81 5.04
N VAL A 260 -9.70 9.74 4.58
CA VAL A 260 -10.27 8.39 4.62
C VAL A 260 -9.77 7.65 5.86
N PRO A 261 -10.68 7.22 6.77
CA PRO A 261 -10.31 6.48 7.96
C PRO A 261 -9.98 5.01 7.65
N LEU A 262 -9.00 4.47 8.40
CA LEU A 262 -8.70 3.05 8.51
C LEU A 262 -9.06 2.59 9.94
N PRO A 263 -10.32 2.28 10.23
CA PRO A 263 -10.75 1.88 11.57
C PRO A 263 -10.35 0.44 11.88
N ASN A 264 -9.81 0.20 13.08
CA ASN A 264 -9.46 -1.16 13.53
C ASN A 264 -10.69 -1.87 14.10
N ILE A 265 -10.94 -1.74 15.40
CA ILE A 265 -12.06 -2.40 16.05
C ILE A 265 -13.18 -1.39 16.23
N TYR A 266 -14.08 -1.37 15.26
CA TYR A 266 -15.20 -0.44 15.29
C TYR A 266 -16.16 -0.77 16.44
N SER A 267 -16.50 0.25 17.24
CA SER A 267 -17.33 0.13 18.43
C SER A 267 -18.60 1.00 18.39
N GLY A 268 -19.03 1.47 17.20
CA GLY A 268 -20.16 2.38 17.05
C GLY A 268 -19.84 3.82 17.46
N THR A 269 -18.57 4.17 17.58
CA THR A 269 -18.09 5.52 17.87
C THR A 269 -17.05 5.93 16.83
N PRO A 270 -16.82 7.25 16.60
CA PRO A 270 -15.84 7.70 15.65
C PRO A 270 -14.39 7.35 16.04
N TYR A 271 -14.17 6.90 17.27
CA TYR A 271 -12.87 6.52 17.80
C TYR A 271 -12.82 5.01 18.10
N PRO A 272 -12.43 4.16 17.11
CA PRO A 272 -12.32 2.72 17.26
C PRO A 272 -11.26 2.33 18.29
N ARG A 273 -11.36 1.12 18.81
CA ARG A 273 -10.36 0.58 19.74
C ARG A 273 -9.18 -0.02 18.98
N SER A 274 -7.97 0.15 19.55
CA SER A 274 -6.76 -0.45 19.02
C SER A 274 -6.56 -1.90 19.49
N ASP A 275 -5.72 -2.64 18.78
CA ASP A 275 -5.27 -3.97 19.22
C ASP A 275 -4.49 -3.88 20.52
N ILE A 276 -3.64 -2.86 20.65
CA ILE A 276 -2.82 -2.62 21.84
C ILE A 276 -3.69 -2.39 23.07
N SER A 277 -4.83 -1.71 22.91
CA SER A 277 -5.73 -1.45 24.04
C SER A 277 -6.25 -2.74 24.70
N ARG A 278 -6.41 -3.83 23.91
CA ARG A 278 -6.83 -5.14 24.39
C ARG A 278 -5.70 -5.89 25.10
N ALA A 279 -4.47 -5.79 24.62
CA ALA A 279 -3.30 -6.42 25.21
C ALA A 279 -2.77 -5.67 26.45
N ARG A 280 -3.10 -4.38 26.58
CA ARG A 280 -2.59 -3.49 27.65
C ARG A 280 -2.74 -4.05 29.07
N PRO A 281 -3.89 -4.65 29.47
CA PRO A 281 -4.02 -5.21 30.83
C PRO A 281 -3.01 -6.35 31.09
N MET A 282 -2.83 -7.25 30.12
CA MET A 282 -1.87 -8.36 30.23
C MET A 282 -0.43 -7.87 30.24
N GLN A 283 -0.11 -6.86 29.42
CA GLN A 283 1.21 -6.24 29.41
C GLN A 283 1.54 -5.56 30.76
N ARG A 284 0.57 -4.88 31.36
CA ARG A 284 0.75 -4.26 32.69
C ARG A 284 0.98 -5.34 33.77
N LEU A 285 0.24 -6.44 33.70
CA LEU A 285 0.45 -7.57 34.60
C LEU A 285 1.83 -8.17 34.42
N LEU A 286 2.24 -8.41 33.18
CA LEU A 286 3.57 -8.95 32.85
C LEU A 286 4.68 -8.06 33.38
N ASN A 287 4.60 -6.74 33.17
CA ASN A 287 5.57 -5.79 33.68
C ASN A 287 5.66 -5.84 35.21
N LYS A 288 4.52 -5.94 35.90
CA LYS A 288 4.48 -6.05 37.36
C LYS A 288 5.12 -7.37 37.84
N LEU A 289 4.86 -8.47 37.15
CA LEU A 289 5.45 -9.78 37.47
C LEU A 289 6.98 -9.73 37.30
N TRP A 290 7.48 -9.18 36.22
CA TRP A 290 8.92 -9.03 36.00
C TRP A 290 9.57 -8.11 37.03
N SER A 291 8.92 -7.00 37.40
CA SER A 291 9.40 -6.11 38.46
C SER A 291 9.49 -6.84 39.82
N LEU A 292 8.49 -7.67 40.15
CA LEU A 292 8.50 -8.49 41.37
C LEU A 292 9.59 -9.55 41.31
N ALA A 293 9.78 -10.21 40.15
CA ALA A 293 10.84 -11.22 39.98
C ALA A 293 12.23 -10.59 40.16
N LEU A 294 12.43 -9.38 39.57
CA LEU A 294 13.69 -8.64 39.71
C LEU A 294 13.93 -8.21 41.16
N SER A 295 12.93 -7.66 41.83
CA SER A 295 13.02 -7.28 43.25
C SER A 295 13.33 -8.48 44.15
N HIS A 296 12.69 -9.63 43.88
CA HIS A 296 12.99 -10.86 44.58
C HIS A 296 14.43 -11.35 44.35
N ALA A 297 14.90 -11.30 43.09
CA ALA A 297 16.26 -11.66 42.72
C ALA A 297 17.29 -10.76 43.43
N GLN A 298 17.04 -9.44 43.43
CA GLN A 298 17.89 -8.48 44.15
C GLN A 298 17.91 -8.70 45.66
N ALA A 299 16.73 -8.97 46.25
CA ALA A 299 16.63 -9.26 47.68
C ALA A 299 17.30 -10.61 48.05
N SER A 300 17.24 -11.60 47.15
CA SER A 300 17.88 -12.90 47.33
C SER A 300 19.38 -12.89 47.06
N ALA A 301 19.86 -12.01 46.20
CA ALA A 301 21.29 -11.83 45.91
C ALA A 301 22.03 -11.11 47.03
N GLY A 302 21.32 -10.29 47.81
CA GLY A 302 21.88 -9.66 48.98
C GLY A 302 22.08 -10.69 50.10
N LEU A 303 23.31 -11.06 50.32
CA LEU A 303 23.67 -11.96 51.43
C LEU A 303 23.38 -11.25 52.75
N LYS A 304 22.26 -11.60 53.39
CA LYS A 304 21.93 -11.12 54.75
C LYS A 304 22.54 -12.06 55.76
N LEU A 305 23.54 -11.64 56.50
CA LEU A 305 24.12 -12.42 57.57
C LEU A 305 23.32 -12.17 58.86
N ILE A 306 22.86 -13.21 59.49
CA ILE A 306 22.26 -13.14 60.81
C ILE A 306 23.36 -13.44 61.79
N VAL A 307 23.67 -12.45 62.61
CA VAL A 307 24.70 -12.56 63.66
C VAL A 307 23.97 -12.61 65.01
N PRO A 308 24.10 -13.68 65.80
CA PRO A 308 23.57 -13.71 67.14
C PRO A 308 24.24 -12.65 68.03
N ILE A 309 23.47 -12.04 68.90
CA ILE A 309 23.98 -10.97 69.79
C ILE A 309 25.09 -11.56 70.69
N GLY A 310 26.28 -10.94 70.61
CA GLY A 310 27.44 -11.35 71.40
C GLY A 310 28.29 -12.47 70.78
N SER A 311 27.99 -12.95 69.57
CA SER A 311 28.81 -13.95 68.87
C SER A 311 30.01 -13.37 68.16
N VAL A 312 30.00 -12.05 67.89
CA VAL A 312 31.10 -11.28 67.29
C VAL A 312 31.27 -10.02 68.09
N ASP A 313 32.51 -9.64 68.47
CA ASP A 313 32.80 -8.47 69.31
C ASP A 313 32.58 -7.15 68.61
N ASP A 314 32.94 -7.05 67.30
CA ASP A 314 32.78 -5.81 66.52
C ASP A 314 32.14 -6.13 65.14
N ILE A 315 30.89 -5.69 65.01
CA ILE A 315 30.13 -5.85 63.77
C ILE A 315 30.69 -4.96 62.63
N SER A 316 31.24 -3.80 62.96
CA SER A 316 31.80 -2.86 61.96
C SER A 316 33.10 -3.42 61.37
N GLN A 317 33.88 -4.12 62.13
CA GLN A 317 35.06 -4.83 61.65
C GLN A 317 34.66 -6.02 60.77
N LEU A 318 33.63 -6.77 61.17
CA LEU A 318 33.07 -7.87 60.36
C LEU A 318 32.60 -7.34 58.97
N GLU A 319 31.94 -6.20 58.91
CA GLU A 319 31.50 -5.61 57.62
C GLU A 319 32.69 -5.19 56.74
N GLN A 320 33.75 -4.65 57.28
CA GLN A 320 34.97 -4.27 56.56
C GLN A 320 35.75 -5.48 56.05
N ASP A 321 35.93 -6.47 56.89
CA ASP A 321 36.69 -7.69 56.58
C ASP A 321 35.91 -8.65 55.68
N TRP A 322 34.59 -8.52 55.57
CA TRP A 322 33.72 -9.40 54.80
C TRP A 322 34.12 -9.51 53.30
N SER A 323 34.63 -8.46 52.72
CA SER A 323 35.09 -8.44 51.33
C SER A 323 36.52 -8.96 51.15
N ASN A 324 37.23 -9.24 52.24
CA ASN A 324 38.60 -9.71 52.20
C ASN A 324 38.64 -11.26 52.20
N PRO A 325 39.08 -11.92 51.16
CA PRO A 325 39.09 -13.39 51.07
C PRO A 325 40.03 -14.08 52.08
N ASN A 326 40.94 -13.32 52.72
CA ASN A 326 41.88 -13.85 53.70
C ASN A 326 41.58 -13.37 55.15
N ALA A 327 40.41 -12.80 55.40
CA ALA A 327 40.04 -12.35 56.72
C ALA A 327 39.83 -13.51 57.67
N VAL A 328 40.34 -13.37 58.90
CA VAL A 328 40.11 -14.29 60.01
C VAL A 328 39.06 -13.67 60.90
N ILE A 329 37.90 -14.28 60.98
CA ILE A 329 36.76 -13.83 61.77
C ILE A 329 36.66 -14.66 63.02
N GLU A 330 36.84 -14.07 64.18
CA GLU A 330 36.66 -14.73 65.48
C GLU A 330 35.18 -14.70 65.86
N VAL A 331 34.64 -15.90 66.24
CA VAL A 331 33.24 -16.06 66.59
C VAL A 331 33.13 -16.83 67.90
N ASP A 332 32.41 -16.29 68.88
CA ASP A 332 32.06 -17.03 70.06
C ASP A 332 30.92 -18.03 69.81
N SER A 333 31.27 -19.30 69.62
CA SER A 333 30.34 -20.37 69.34
C SER A 333 29.36 -20.68 70.48
N SER A 334 29.63 -20.21 71.70
CA SER A 334 28.74 -20.36 72.84
C SER A 334 27.44 -19.58 72.72
N GLN A 335 27.50 -18.43 71.97
CA GLN A 335 26.35 -17.57 71.72
C GLN A 335 25.58 -17.92 70.42
N GLY A 336 26.11 -18.89 69.66
CA GLY A 336 25.58 -19.29 68.36
C GLY A 336 26.47 -18.80 67.20
N GLU A 337 26.36 -19.50 66.05
CA GLU A 337 27.15 -19.22 64.86
C GLU A 337 26.42 -18.25 63.91
N PRO A 338 27.12 -17.24 63.36
CA PRO A 338 26.55 -16.44 62.27
C PRO A 338 26.15 -17.36 61.09
N HIS A 339 24.98 -17.14 60.54
CA HIS A 339 24.51 -17.94 59.43
C HIS A 339 23.77 -17.12 58.39
N PHE A 340 23.84 -17.56 57.14
CA PHE A 340 23.04 -17.03 56.04
C PHE A 340 21.71 -17.75 56.01
N PRO A 341 20.59 -17.03 56.14
CA PRO A 341 19.29 -17.63 55.87
C PRO A 341 19.23 -18.10 54.39
N ALA A 342 18.75 -19.32 54.21
CA ALA A 342 18.57 -19.79 52.85
C ALA A 342 17.65 -18.85 52.06
N PRO A 343 18.04 -18.42 50.87
CA PRO A 343 17.19 -17.58 50.07
C PRO A 343 15.88 -18.33 49.77
N THR A 344 14.75 -17.66 49.97
CA THR A 344 13.44 -18.22 49.66
C THR A 344 13.29 -18.31 48.15
N PRO A 345 13.16 -19.50 47.55
CA PRO A 345 13.01 -19.61 46.10
C PRO A 345 11.69 -18.95 45.64
N LEU A 346 11.70 -18.30 44.50
CA LEU A 346 10.46 -17.80 43.88
C LEU A 346 9.59 -18.99 43.48
N ALA A 347 8.29 -18.96 43.81
CA ALA A 347 7.40 -20.05 43.51
C ALA A 347 7.36 -20.34 42.00
N GLY A 348 7.43 -21.60 41.59
CA GLY A 348 7.44 -21.98 40.17
C GLY A 348 6.15 -21.57 39.41
N GLU A 349 5.04 -21.39 40.15
CA GLU A 349 3.78 -20.90 39.62
C GLU A 349 3.90 -19.45 39.07
N PHE A 350 4.83 -18.68 39.62
CA PHE A 350 5.08 -17.31 39.17
C PHE A 350 5.62 -17.26 37.74
N TYR A 351 6.54 -18.17 37.41
CA TYR A 351 7.06 -18.28 36.03
C TYR A 351 6.00 -18.79 35.05
N LYS A 352 5.11 -19.69 35.49
CA LYS A 352 3.97 -20.15 34.69
C LYS A 352 3.01 -18.98 34.39
N LEU A 353 2.81 -18.08 35.34
CA LEU A 353 1.96 -16.92 35.17
C LEU A 353 2.56 -15.94 34.15
N ILE A 354 3.89 -15.74 34.18
CA ILE A 354 4.61 -14.94 33.17
C ILE A 354 4.39 -15.53 31.77
N GLN A 355 4.66 -16.82 31.60
CA GLN A 355 4.45 -17.51 30.33
C GLN A 355 3.00 -17.44 29.84
N SER A 356 2.04 -17.57 30.77
CA SER A 356 0.62 -17.41 30.44
C SER A 356 0.29 -16.02 29.96
N CYS A 357 0.87 -14.95 30.56
CA CYS A 357 0.67 -13.58 30.10
C CYS A 357 1.23 -13.36 28.69
N GLU A 358 2.42 -13.88 28.41
CA GLU A 358 3.03 -13.82 27.07
C GLU A 358 2.15 -14.52 26.04
N PHE A 359 1.70 -15.74 26.33
CA PHE A 359 0.78 -16.48 25.49
C PHE A 359 -0.54 -15.72 25.22
N TYR A 360 -1.16 -15.13 26.25
CA TYR A 360 -2.40 -14.36 26.09
C TYR A 360 -2.20 -13.09 25.29
N ILE A 361 -1.04 -12.44 25.38
CA ILE A 361 -0.71 -11.28 24.54
C ILE A 361 -0.69 -11.72 23.08
N ASP A 362 0.06 -12.77 22.72
CA ASP A 362 0.14 -13.28 21.35
C ASP A 362 -1.22 -13.77 20.83
N PHE A 363 -1.99 -14.44 21.67
CA PHE A 363 -3.35 -14.88 21.36
C PHE A 363 -4.28 -13.70 21.07
N THR A 364 -4.14 -12.58 21.80
CA THR A 364 -4.94 -11.38 21.60
C THR A 364 -4.69 -10.75 20.22
N PHE A 365 -3.45 -10.74 19.76
CA PHE A 365 -3.10 -10.28 18.42
C PHE A 365 -3.45 -11.27 17.31
N GLY A 366 -3.79 -12.51 17.65
CA GLY A 366 -4.10 -13.56 16.69
C GLY A 366 -2.88 -14.02 15.91
N LEU A 367 -1.71 -14.00 16.54
CA LEU A 367 -0.45 -14.48 15.99
C LEU A 367 -0.13 -15.84 16.61
N PRO A 368 -0.50 -16.97 15.98
CA PRO A 368 -0.15 -18.28 16.51
C PRO A 368 1.36 -18.50 16.50
N GLU A 369 1.85 -19.30 17.44
CA GLU A 369 3.28 -19.60 17.62
C GLU A 369 3.96 -20.08 16.32
N LEU A 370 3.24 -20.80 15.47
CA LEU A 370 3.74 -21.24 14.18
C LEU A 370 4.13 -20.07 13.25
N MET A 371 3.44 -18.93 13.35
CA MET A 371 3.80 -17.72 12.61
C MET A 371 5.07 -17.04 13.15
N HIS A 372 5.51 -17.38 14.36
CA HIS A 372 6.78 -16.91 14.91
C HIS A 372 7.99 -17.70 14.41
N GLY A 373 7.77 -18.76 13.60
CA GLY A 373 8.83 -19.60 13.05
C GLY A 373 9.26 -20.75 13.98
N PHE A 374 8.50 -21.00 15.05
CA PHE A 374 8.74 -22.15 15.90
C PHE A 374 8.25 -23.43 15.21
N ALA A 375 9.19 -24.22 14.71
CA ALA A 375 8.92 -25.44 13.94
C ALA A 375 8.42 -26.62 14.82
N GLU A 376 8.62 -26.59 16.15
CA GLU A 376 8.31 -27.69 17.05
C GLU A 376 6.82 -28.11 17.07
N LYS A 377 5.91 -27.17 16.72
CA LYS A 377 4.47 -27.42 16.65
C LYS A 377 3.93 -27.51 15.24
N ALA A 378 4.81 -27.53 14.25
CA ALA A 378 4.40 -27.67 12.86
C ALA A 378 4.00 -29.11 12.56
N PRO A 379 2.92 -29.36 11.79
CA PRO A 379 2.62 -30.69 11.29
C PRO A 379 3.76 -31.22 10.41
N ASP A 380 3.99 -32.54 10.45
CA ASP A 380 5.04 -33.18 9.63
C ASP A 380 4.85 -33.04 8.11
N THR A 381 3.71 -32.54 7.67
CA THR A 381 3.39 -32.37 6.25
C THR A 381 3.29 -30.90 5.86
N VAL A 382 3.87 -30.53 4.71
CA VAL A 382 3.79 -29.17 4.16
C VAL A 382 2.35 -28.67 4.07
N ARG A 383 1.42 -29.49 3.56
CA ARG A 383 -0.01 -29.15 3.48
C ARG A 383 -0.67 -28.94 4.85
N GLY A 384 -0.24 -29.69 5.87
CA GLY A 384 -0.73 -29.54 7.25
C GLY A 384 -0.29 -28.19 7.82
N THR A 385 0.98 -27.85 7.63
CA THR A 385 1.56 -26.56 8.06
C THR A 385 0.88 -25.39 7.34
N GLU A 386 0.67 -25.48 6.03
CA GLU A 386 -0.03 -24.46 5.25
C GLU A 386 -1.48 -24.23 5.70
N ARG A 387 -2.22 -25.30 5.98
CA ARG A 387 -3.59 -25.21 6.50
C ARG A 387 -3.64 -24.55 7.88
N MET A 388 -2.71 -24.89 8.77
CA MET A 388 -2.62 -24.23 10.08
C MET A 388 -2.26 -22.75 9.95
N LEU A 389 -1.32 -22.41 9.09
CA LEU A 389 -0.97 -21.01 8.80
C LEU A 389 -2.17 -20.24 8.20
N ALA A 390 -2.90 -20.87 7.28
CA ALA A 390 -4.10 -20.27 6.69
C ALA A 390 -5.21 -20.02 7.73
N GLN A 391 -5.45 -20.95 8.65
CA GLN A 391 -6.39 -20.78 9.74
C GLN A 391 -5.93 -19.72 10.74
N GLY A 392 -4.64 -19.68 11.08
CA GLY A 392 -4.07 -18.66 11.94
C GLY A 392 -4.16 -17.25 11.33
N ALA A 393 -4.13 -17.14 10.01
CA ALA A 393 -4.23 -15.87 9.29
C ALA A 393 -5.67 -15.33 9.16
N GLU A 394 -6.71 -16.04 9.61
CA GLU A 394 -8.11 -15.59 9.44
C GLU A 394 -8.41 -14.23 10.08
N ARG A 395 -7.88 -13.95 11.28
CA ARG A 395 -8.05 -12.65 11.95
C ARG A 395 -7.32 -11.52 11.21
N PRO A 396 -6.04 -11.64 10.83
CA PRO A 396 -5.38 -10.67 9.95
C PRO A 396 -6.10 -10.47 8.62
N LYS A 397 -6.62 -11.54 7.99
CA LYS A 397 -7.40 -11.44 6.73
C LYS A 397 -8.68 -10.62 6.89
N SER A 398 -9.39 -10.77 8.00
CA SER A 398 -10.58 -9.97 8.27
C SER A 398 -10.24 -8.47 8.35
N LYS A 399 -9.15 -8.11 9.03
CA LYS A 399 -8.66 -6.72 9.09
C LYS A 399 -8.23 -6.20 7.73
N LEU A 400 -7.57 -7.05 6.95
CA LEU A 400 -7.14 -6.70 5.61
C LEU A 400 -8.32 -6.32 4.71
N ARG A 401 -9.45 -7.05 4.78
CA ARG A 401 -10.68 -6.69 4.08
C ARG A 401 -11.22 -5.32 4.48
N ASP A 402 -11.16 -4.98 5.77
CA ASP A 402 -11.57 -3.65 6.24
C ASP A 402 -10.63 -2.56 5.71
N ILE A 403 -9.33 -2.83 5.63
CA ILE A 403 -8.33 -1.95 5.02
C ILE A 403 -8.57 -1.80 3.52
N GLU A 404 -8.87 -2.88 2.79
CA GLU A 404 -9.23 -2.85 1.36
C GLU A 404 -10.43 -1.94 1.10
N LEU A 405 -11.45 -1.98 1.97
CA LEU A 405 -12.59 -1.08 1.86
C LEU A 405 -12.19 0.39 2.06
N SER A 406 -11.26 0.69 2.97
CA SER A 406 -10.73 2.04 3.15
C SER A 406 -9.93 2.50 1.93
N ILE A 407 -9.06 1.65 1.38
CA ILE A 407 -8.30 1.96 0.17
C ILE A 407 -9.24 2.15 -1.04
N ARG A 408 -10.31 1.35 -1.13
CA ARG A 408 -11.35 1.57 -2.15
C ARG A 408 -11.98 2.96 -2.02
N LYS A 409 -12.26 3.42 -0.80
CA LYS A 409 -12.76 4.78 -0.56
C LYS A 409 -11.75 5.84 -0.97
N LEU A 410 -10.47 5.63 -0.65
CA LEU A 410 -9.39 6.51 -1.11
C LEU A 410 -9.37 6.58 -2.65
N GLY A 411 -9.45 5.44 -3.34
CA GLY A 411 -9.53 5.40 -4.80
C GLY A 411 -10.72 6.19 -5.35
N GLN A 412 -11.88 6.13 -4.70
CA GLN A 412 -13.06 6.91 -5.08
C GLN A 412 -12.84 8.43 -4.91
N VAL A 413 -12.18 8.84 -3.82
CA VAL A 413 -11.82 10.25 -3.58
C VAL A 413 -10.83 10.72 -4.64
N VAL A 414 -9.74 9.97 -4.87
CA VAL A 414 -8.73 10.28 -5.89
C VAL A 414 -9.37 10.38 -7.28
N TYR A 415 -10.28 9.47 -7.62
CA TYR A 415 -11.03 9.51 -8.87
C TYR A 415 -11.85 10.81 -9.01
N GLY A 416 -12.59 11.20 -7.95
CA GLY A 416 -13.37 12.44 -7.94
C GLY A 416 -12.49 13.69 -8.07
N LEU A 417 -11.40 13.76 -7.30
CA LEU A 417 -10.44 14.86 -7.37
C LEU A 417 -9.78 14.95 -8.75
N SER A 418 -9.42 13.79 -9.34
CA SER A 418 -8.81 13.74 -10.67
C SER A 418 -9.72 14.30 -11.76
N LYS A 419 -11.01 13.99 -11.71
CA LYS A 419 -12.00 14.58 -12.61
C LYS A 419 -12.11 16.09 -12.48
N GLY A 420 -11.94 16.62 -11.29
CA GLY A 420 -12.01 18.06 -11.03
C GLY A 420 -10.73 18.81 -11.42
N HIS A 421 -9.58 18.21 -11.15
CA HIS A 421 -8.29 18.88 -11.23
C HIS A 421 -7.61 18.76 -12.61
N TYR A 422 -7.57 17.55 -13.20
CA TYR A 422 -6.86 17.34 -14.48
C TYR A 422 -7.68 17.83 -15.66
N THR A 423 -7.68 19.15 -15.89
CA THR A 423 -8.33 19.81 -17.03
C THR A 423 -7.36 20.11 -18.18
N PHE A 424 -6.07 19.97 -17.95
CA PHE A 424 -4.98 20.27 -18.87
C PHE A 424 -4.40 18.99 -19.51
N LYS A 425 -3.63 19.19 -20.59
CA LYS A 425 -2.94 18.07 -21.27
C LYS A 425 -1.89 17.46 -20.36
N LYS A 426 -2.00 16.16 -20.09
CA LYS A 426 -1.06 15.42 -19.23
C LYS A 426 -0.82 14.00 -19.73
N ILE A 427 0.41 13.53 -19.57
CA ILE A 427 0.81 12.16 -19.85
C ILE A 427 1.05 11.45 -18.52
N PHE A 428 0.28 10.43 -18.25
CA PHE A 428 0.47 9.56 -17.10
C PHE A 428 1.33 8.37 -17.53
N ARG A 429 2.46 8.18 -16.85
CA ARG A 429 3.40 7.08 -17.11
C ARG A 429 3.49 6.20 -15.88
N LEU A 430 3.25 4.92 -16.09
CA LEU A 430 3.40 3.89 -15.06
C LEU A 430 4.45 2.89 -15.54
N THR A 431 5.58 2.83 -14.85
CA THR A 431 6.63 1.84 -15.13
C THR A 431 6.30 0.54 -14.40
N GLN A 432 5.97 -0.49 -15.15
CA GLN A 432 5.76 -1.82 -14.56
C GLN A 432 7.10 -2.48 -14.21
N ALA A 433 7.05 -3.47 -13.30
CA ALA A 433 8.22 -4.23 -12.87
C ALA A 433 9.03 -4.87 -14.02
N ASN A 434 8.43 -5.02 -15.20
CA ASN A 434 9.04 -5.58 -16.42
C ASN A 434 9.63 -4.52 -17.36
N ASN A 435 9.82 -3.28 -16.91
CA ASN A 435 10.21 -2.13 -17.74
C ASN A 435 9.23 -1.77 -18.88
N ASN A 436 8.04 -2.36 -18.92
CA ASN A 436 6.99 -1.91 -19.81
C ASN A 436 6.38 -0.63 -19.25
N VAL A 437 6.35 0.40 -20.05
CA VAL A 437 5.77 1.70 -19.70
C VAL A 437 4.34 1.74 -20.25
N ASN A 438 3.37 1.78 -19.36
CA ASN A 438 2.00 2.08 -19.73
C ASN A 438 1.83 3.60 -19.72
N GLU A 439 1.53 4.17 -20.89
CA GLU A 439 1.28 5.59 -21.05
C GLU A 439 -0.20 5.84 -21.33
N VAL A 440 -0.77 6.81 -20.64
CA VAL A 440 -2.10 7.35 -20.91
C VAL A 440 -1.96 8.84 -21.16
N MET A 441 -2.44 9.28 -22.30
CA MET A 441 -2.47 10.71 -22.66
C MET A 441 -3.85 11.25 -22.31
N ALA A 442 -3.90 12.21 -21.39
CA ALA A 442 -5.14 12.87 -21.00
C ALA A 442 -5.29 14.21 -21.72
N ASN A 443 -6.51 14.49 -22.22
CA ASN A 443 -6.91 15.77 -22.83
C ASN A 443 -6.06 16.16 -24.08
N TYR A 444 -5.55 15.17 -24.80
CA TYR A 444 -4.93 15.36 -26.12
C TYR A 444 -6.01 15.18 -27.20
N TYR A 445 -6.15 16.18 -28.05
CA TYR A 445 -7.09 16.12 -29.17
C TYR A 445 -6.41 15.48 -30.39
N ASP A 446 -6.22 14.18 -30.35
CA ASP A 446 -5.69 13.43 -31.48
C ASP A 446 -6.60 12.21 -31.74
N ASP A 447 -7.42 12.31 -32.80
CA ASP A 447 -8.48 11.37 -33.12
C ASP A 447 -7.98 9.95 -33.48
N TYR A 448 -6.68 9.74 -33.59
CA TYR A 448 -6.08 8.50 -34.07
C TYR A 448 -5.41 7.61 -33.02
N SER A 449 -5.26 8.09 -31.77
CA SER A 449 -4.55 7.36 -30.73
C SER A 449 -5.51 6.65 -29.80
N GLU A 450 -5.38 5.32 -29.67
CA GLU A 450 -6.15 4.52 -28.70
C GLU A 450 -5.79 4.80 -27.23
N THR A 451 -4.70 5.53 -27.00
CA THR A 451 -4.19 5.88 -25.67
C THR A 451 -4.66 7.24 -25.15
N VAL A 452 -5.44 7.96 -25.95
CA VAL A 452 -5.96 9.28 -25.56
C VAL A 452 -7.23 9.13 -24.76
N MET A 453 -7.29 9.84 -23.64
CA MET A 453 -8.46 9.96 -22.78
C MET A 453 -8.85 11.44 -22.64
N ASP A 454 -10.11 11.76 -22.84
CA ASP A 454 -10.68 13.07 -22.54
C ASP A 454 -11.35 13.03 -21.16
N ILE A 455 -10.64 13.53 -20.14
CA ILE A 455 -11.14 13.59 -18.77
C ILE A 455 -12.31 14.56 -18.65
N GLN A 456 -12.31 15.63 -19.45
CA GLN A 456 -13.41 16.60 -19.44
C GLN A 456 -14.69 16.00 -20.02
N LYS A 457 -14.58 15.24 -21.12
CA LYS A 457 -15.73 14.54 -21.69
C LYS A 457 -16.30 13.50 -20.72
N ASP A 458 -15.43 12.74 -20.06
CA ASP A 458 -15.85 11.78 -19.03
C ASP A 458 -16.42 12.49 -17.77
N ARG A 459 -15.96 13.72 -17.48
CA ARG A 459 -16.51 14.54 -16.39
C ARG A 459 -17.99 14.88 -16.58
N HIS A 460 -18.41 15.12 -17.82
CA HIS A 460 -19.77 15.50 -18.18
C HIS A 460 -20.69 14.30 -18.41
N SER A 461 -20.13 13.10 -18.58
CA SER A 461 -20.93 11.89 -18.79
C SER A 461 -21.54 11.42 -17.46
N ILE A 462 -22.77 10.90 -17.53
CA ILE A 462 -23.46 10.29 -16.40
C ILE A 462 -22.79 8.96 -16.02
N GLY A 463 -22.04 8.36 -16.94
CA GLY A 463 -21.30 7.13 -16.73
C GLY A 463 -20.36 7.22 -15.53
N GLN A 464 -20.78 6.66 -14.40
CA GLN A 464 -19.93 6.55 -13.23
C GLN A 464 -19.17 5.23 -13.28
N HIS A 465 -17.85 5.32 -13.13
CA HIS A 465 -17.04 4.11 -13.00
C HIS A 465 -16.99 3.69 -11.54
N ASP A 466 -17.14 2.39 -11.31
CA ASP A 466 -16.98 1.83 -9.97
C ASP A 466 -15.51 1.51 -9.71
N VAL A 467 -14.89 2.31 -8.84
CA VAL A 467 -13.53 2.04 -8.35
C VAL A 467 -13.59 0.89 -7.35
N SER A 468 -12.84 -0.16 -7.62
CA SER A 468 -12.71 -1.34 -6.76
C SER A 468 -11.24 -1.73 -6.59
N ILE A 469 -10.97 -2.63 -5.67
CA ILE A 469 -9.67 -3.27 -5.51
C ILE A 469 -9.81 -4.72 -5.94
N GLU A 470 -8.82 -5.25 -6.63
CA GLU A 470 -8.81 -6.67 -7.00
C GLU A 470 -8.86 -7.51 -5.73
N PRO A 471 -9.89 -8.37 -5.55
CA PRO A 471 -10.02 -9.18 -4.35
C PRO A 471 -8.79 -10.06 -4.16
N GLY A 472 -8.20 -10.01 -2.98
CA GLY A 472 -7.03 -10.82 -2.65
C GLY A 472 -5.68 -10.28 -3.11
N SER A 473 -5.63 -9.12 -3.81
CA SER A 473 -4.35 -8.50 -4.19
C SER A 473 -3.49 -8.16 -2.97
N THR A 474 -4.12 -7.87 -1.84
CA THR A 474 -3.46 -7.54 -0.57
C THR A 474 -3.30 -8.73 0.38
N LEU A 475 -3.88 -9.90 0.05
CA LEU A 475 -3.75 -11.09 0.90
C LEU A 475 -2.31 -11.59 0.93
N PRO A 476 -1.75 -11.91 2.10
CA PRO A 476 -0.44 -12.52 2.24
C PRO A 476 -0.50 -14.00 1.81
N THR A 477 -0.69 -14.23 0.52
CA THR A 477 -0.51 -15.56 -0.04
C THR A 477 0.97 -15.78 -0.32
N SER A 478 1.51 -16.88 0.17
CA SER A 478 2.87 -17.27 -0.22
C SER A 478 2.86 -17.45 -1.75
N LYS A 479 3.69 -16.69 -2.46
CA LYS A 479 3.86 -16.85 -3.92
C LYS A 479 4.21 -18.29 -4.29
N TRP A 480 4.84 -19.00 -3.38
CA TRP A 480 5.14 -20.43 -3.51
C TRP A 480 3.90 -21.33 -3.41
N THR A 481 3.00 -21.05 -2.48
CA THR A 481 1.74 -21.80 -2.33
C THR A 481 0.86 -21.59 -3.56
N GLU A 482 0.80 -20.37 -4.06
CA GLU A 482 0.08 -20.05 -5.30
C GLU A 482 0.67 -20.82 -6.49
N TYR A 483 2.00 -20.79 -6.64
CA TYR A 483 2.70 -21.55 -7.66
C TYR A 483 2.44 -23.06 -7.57
N GLN A 484 2.46 -23.63 -6.36
CA GLN A 484 2.20 -25.07 -6.17
C GLN A 484 0.78 -25.46 -6.62
N VAL A 485 -0.24 -24.65 -6.28
CA VAL A 485 -1.63 -24.87 -6.73
C VAL A 485 -1.72 -24.83 -8.25
N TYR A 486 -1.06 -23.87 -8.89
CA TYR A 486 -1.02 -23.77 -10.35
C TYR A 486 -0.22 -24.91 -10.98
N ALA A 487 0.86 -25.37 -10.37
CA ALA A 487 1.62 -26.51 -10.85
C ALA A 487 0.83 -27.82 -10.74
N GLU A 488 0.08 -28.03 -9.63
CA GLU A 488 -0.83 -29.18 -9.50
C GLU A 488 -1.98 -29.12 -10.53
N ALA A 489 -2.59 -27.97 -10.73
CA ALA A 489 -3.64 -27.77 -11.72
C ALA A 489 -3.14 -28.03 -13.15
N PHE A 490 -1.89 -27.67 -13.45
CA PHE A 490 -1.23 -27.98 -14.71
C PHE A 490 -1.01 -29.50 -14.89
N GLN A 491 -0.57 -30.19 -13.84
CA GLN A 491 -0.42 -31.66 -13.87
C GLN A 491 -1.76 -32.36 -14.14
N MET A 492 -2.87 -31.78 -13.64
CA MET A 492 -4.23 -32.25 -13.91
C MET A 492 -4.77 -31.87 -15.29
N GLY A 493 -4.02 -31.06 -16.06
CA GLY A 493 -4.43 -30.59 -17.39
C GLY A 493 -5.52 -29.50 -17.37
N LEU A 494 -5.76 -28.86 -16.22
CA LEU A 494 -6.80 -27.84 -16.06
C LEU A 494 -6.35 -26.44 -16.50
N ILE A 495 -5.04 -26.18 -16.52
CA ILE A 495 -4.47 -24.86 -16.74
C ILE A 495 -3.32 -24.95 -17.78
N ASP A 496 -3.13 -23.88 -18.56
CA ASP A 496 -2.08 -23.80 -19.54
C ASP A 496 -0.70 -23.54 -18.91
N ARG A 497 0.35 -23.98 -19.58
CA ARG A 497 1.76 -23.81 -19.17
C ARG A 497 2.14 -22.33 -18.99
N VAL A 498 1.54 -21.44 -19.77
CA VAL A 498 1.74 -20.01 -19.70
C VAL A 498 1.31 -19.44 -18.34
N GLU A 499 0.22 -19.92 -17.78
CA GLU A 499 -0.27 -19.45 -16.47
C GLU A 499 0.64 -19.91 -15.33
N VAL A 500 1.18 -21.12 -15.41
CA VAL A 500 2.15 -21.62 -14.42
C VAL A 500 3.42 -20.77 -14.42
N ILE A 501 3.91 -20.40 -15.60
CA ILE A 501 5.11 -19.53 -15.73
C ILE A 501 4.84 -18.15 -15.14
N LYS A 502 3.67 -17.56 -15.39
CA LYS A 502 3.28 -16.26 -14.82
C LYS A 502 3.30 -16.26 -13.31
N LYS A 503 2.93 -17.37 -12.68
CA LYS A 503 2.84 -17.51 -11.21
C LYS A 503 4.13 -18.01 -10.56
N ASN A 504 5.13 -18.44 -11.32
CA ASN A 504 6.40 -18.90 -10.73
C ASN A 504 7.19 -17.71 -10.13
N PRO A 505 7.51 -17.72 -8.83
CA PRO A 505 8.21 -16.61 -8.17
C PRO A 505 9.69 -16.49 -8.52
N GLU A 506 10.33 -17.57 -9.03
CA GLU A 506 11.76 -17.60 -9.34
C GLU A 506 12.09 -17.07 -10.73
N ILE A 507 11.11 -16.99 -11.63
CA ILE A 507 11.34 -16.52 -12.99
C ILE A 507 11.23 -14.99 -13.02
N PHE A 508 12.35 -14.31 -13.27
CA PHE A 508 12.40 -12.84 -13.35
C PHE A 508 11.84 -12.32 -14.67
N ASP A 509 12.15 -12.96 -15.81
CA ASP A 509 11.68 -12.56 -17.15
C ASP A 509 10.57 -13.49 -17.66
N LYS A 510 9.37 -13.31 -17.09
CA LYS A 510 8.20 -14.13 -17.42
C LYS A 510 7.66 -13.83 -18.83
N GLU A 511 7.61 -12.56 -19.18
CA GLU A 511 7.05 -12.11 -20.46
C GLU A 511 7.97 -12.48 -21.63
N GLY A 512 9.27 -12.27 -21.50
CA GLY A 512 10.21 -12.69 -22.51
C GLY A 512 10.24 -14.20 -22.70
N LEU A 513 9.95 -14.98 -21.67
CA LEU A 513 9.85 -16.43 -21.76
C LEU A 513 8.55 -16.88 -22.45
N ILE A 514 7.44 -16.20 -22.17
CA ILE A 514 6.14 -16.44 -22.82
C ILE A 514 6.20 -16.04 -24.30
N GLN A 515 6.82 -14.90 -24.62
CA GLN A 515 6.99 -14.45 -25.99
C GLN A 515 7.83 -15.43 -26.80
N ARG A 516 8.96 -15.89 -26.25
CA ARG A 516 9.80 -16.93 -26.87
C ARG A 516 9.06 -18.24 -27.09
N MET A 517 8.20 -18.64 -26.13
CA MET A 517 7.36 -19.83 -26.30
C MET A 517 6.31 -19.63 -27.42
N GLY A 518 5.72 -18.44 -27.53
CA GLY A 518 4.79 -18.10 -28.63
C GLY A 518 5.49 -18.14 -29.99
N GLU A 519 6.68 -17.57 -30.10
CA GLU A 519 7.52 -17.62 -31.31
C GLU A 519 7.86 -19.07 -31.69
N ILE A 520 8.25 -19.91 -30.72
CA ILE A 520 8.54 -21.33 -30.95
C ILE A 520 7.30 -22.08 -31.47
N GLN A 521 6.12 -21.83 -30.89
CA GLN A 521 4.88 -22.44 -31.32
C GLN A 521 4.50 -22.01 -32.75
N GLN A 522 4.69 -20.73 -33.07
CA GLN A 522 4.45 -20.19 -34.40
C GLN A 522 5.41 -20.80 -35.44
N LEU A 523 6.69 -20.92 -35.08
CA LEU A 523 7.73 -21.57 -35.92
C LEU A 523 7.43 -23.05 -36.09
N GLN A 524 6.98 -23.76 -35.06
CA GLN A 524 6.57 -25.17 -35.19
C GLN A 524 5.38 -25.34 -36.14
N GLY A 525 4.37 -24.42 -36.06
CA GLY A 525 3.26 -24.39 -37.00
C GLY A 525 3.69 -24.17 -38.45
N GLN A 526 4.64 -23.24 -38.68
CA GLN A 526 5.21 -23.00 -40.01
C GLN A 526 5.99 -24.20 -40.54
N VAL A 527 6.76 -24.86 -39.68
CA VAL A 527 7.49 -26.08 -40.05
C VAL A 527 6.53 -27.22 -40.41
N GLN A 528 5.42 -27.37 -39.69
CA GLN A 528 4.39 -28.37 -40.04
C GLN A 528 3.72 -28.05 -41.37
N GLN A 529 3.34 -26.81 -41.64
CA GLN A 529 2.76 -26.37 -42.90
C GLN A 529 3.71 -26.58 -44.08
N LEU A 530 4.99 -26.20 -43.90
CA LEU A 530 6.04 -26.41 -44.90
C LEU A 530 6.31 -27.91 -45.17
N THR A 531 6.20 -28.74 -44.14
CA THR A 531 6.36 -30.20 -44.25
C THR A 531 5.21 -30.82 -45.03
N GLU A 532 3.98 -30.34 -44.78
CA GLU A 532 2.78 -30.78 -45.47
C GLU A 532 2.73 -30.34 -46.94
N GLN A 533 3.21 -29.08 -47.22
CA GLN A 533 3.39 -28.59 -48.60
C GLN A 533 4.47 -29.37 -49.34
N ASN A 534 5.59 -29.70 -48.71
CA ASN A 534 6.62 -30.54 -49.29
C ASN A 534 6.09 -31.93 -49.60
N LYS A 535 5.27 -32.51 -48.72
CA LYS A 535 4.66 -33.83 -48.95
C LYS A 535 3.64 -33.81 -50.10
N LYS A 536 2.87 -32.73 -50.26
CA LYS A 536 2.00 -32.50 -51.41
C LYS A 536 2.79 -32.34 -52.70
N LEU A 537 3.82 -31.48 -52.69
CA LEU A 537 4.68 -31.26 -53.84
C LEU A 537 5.41 -32.53 -54.29
N GLN A 538 5.84 -33.37 -53.33
CA GLN A 538 6.42 -34.71 -53.66
C GLN A 538 5.36 -35.64 -54.26
N GLY A 539 4.12 -35.60 -53.77
CA GLY A 539 3.00 -36.34 -54.35
C GLY A 539 2.70 -35.91 -55.77
N ASP A 540 2.65 -34.59 -56.00
CA ASP A 540 2.42 -34.03 -57.36
C ASP A 540 3.55 -34.32 -58.32
N LEU A 541 4.81 -34.34 -57.82
CA LEU A 541 5.98 -34.74 -58.58
C LEU A 541 5.93 -36.23 -58.99
N GLN A 542 5.49 -37.10 -58.08
CA GLN A 542 5.31 -38.53 -58.37
C GLN A 542 4.17 -38.77 -59.37
N THR A 543 3.07 -38.04 -59.29
CA THR A 543 1.95 -38.11 -60.25
C THR A 543 2.37 -37.56 -61.63
N SER A 544 3.10 -36.43 -61.66
CA SER A 544 3.65 -35.84 -62.89
C SER A 544 4.68 -36.73 -63.54
N GLN A 545 5.52 -37.45 -62.77
CA GLN A 545 6.46 -38.45 -63.31
C GLN A 545 5.73 -39.67 -63.93
N ARG A 546 4.56 -40.03 -63.46
CA ARG A 546 3.72 -41.10 -64.02
C ARG A 546 2.98 -40.70 -65.30
N GLU A 547 2.70 -39.40 -65.46
CA GLU A 547 1.93 -38.90 -66.62
C GLU A 547 2.77 -38.42 -67.80
N SER A 548 4.10 -38.23 -67.65
CA SER A 548 4.90 -37.65 -68.73
C SER A 548 5.68 -38.66 -69.59
N VAL A 549 5.22 -38.87 -70.75
CA VAL A 549 5.92 -39.53 -71.89
C VAL A 549 6.36 -38.49 -72.94
N SER A 550 6.70 -37.26 -72.60
CA SER A 550 7.25 -36.30 -73.56
C SER A 550 8.39 -35.48 -72.95
N ASP A 551 9.49 -35.31 -73.74
CA ASP A 551 10.72 -34.64 -73.33
C ASP A 551 10.58 -33.16 -72.86
N ARG A 552 9.49 -32.50 -73.18
CA ARG A 552 9.19 -31.15 -72.70
C ARG A 552 8.84 -31.10 -71.19
N LYS A 553 8.20 -32.13 -70.70
CA LYS A 553 7.85 -32.22 -69.26
C LYS A 553 9.07 -32.59 -68.40
N ARG A 554 10.11 -33.25 -68.98
CA ARG A 554 11.35 -33.57 -68.28
C ARG A 554 12.15 -32.32 -67.87
N VAL A 555 12.21 -31.33 -68.77
CA VAL A 555 12.95 -30.07 -68.49
C VAL A 555 12.22 -29.20 -67.44
N GLU A 556 10.88 -29.22 -67.42
CA GLU A 556 10.10 -28.55 -66.37
C GLU A 556 10.24 -29.24 -65.01
N VAL A 557 10.27 -30.55 -64.99
CA VAL A 557 10.50 -31.35 -63.77
C VAL A 557 11.94 -31.16 -63.23
N GLU A 558 12.93 -31.01 -64.10
CA GLU A 558 14.29 -30.70 -63.65
C GLU A 558 14.42 -29.26 -63.06
N LYS A 559 13.78 -28.28 -63.69
CA LYS A 559 13.66 -26.91 -63.15
C LYS A 559 12.90 -26.88 -61.84
N PHE A 560 11.90 -27.72 -61.68
CA PHE A 560 11.14 -27.85 -60.44
C PHE A 560 11.95 -28.54 -59.33
N LYS A 561 12.74 -29.60 -59.72
CA LYS A 561 13.69 -30.26 -58.80
C LYS A 561 14.76 -29.32 -58.28
N SER A 562 15.33 -28.46 -59.16
CA SER A 562 16.31 -27.48 -58.73
C SER A 562 15.73 -26.46 -57.74
N LYS A 563 14.53 -25.94 -58.00
CA LYS A 563 13.82 -25.06 -57.05
C LYS A 563 13.48 -25.77 -55.75
N LEU A 564 13.08 -27.02 -55.77
CA LEU A 564 12.78 -27.82 -54.59
C LEU A 564 14.05 -28.11 -53.76
N SER A 565 15.18 -28.36 -54.43
CA SER A 565 16.49 -28.54 -53.75
C SER A 565 16.99 -27.25 -53.09
N GLU A 566 16.70 -26.11 -53.71
CA GLU A 566 17.01 -24.78 -53.17
C GLU A 566 16.15 -24.50 -51.90
N VAL A 567 14.83 -24.74 -51.95
CA VAL A 567 13.93 -24.61 -50.81
C VAL A 567 14.25 -25.66 -49.71
N GLN A 568 14.65 -26.88 -50.08
CA GLN A 568 15.10 -27.87 -49.10
C GLN A 568 16.45 -27.55 -48.47
N SER A 569 17.37 -26.90 -49.22
CA SER A 569 18.66 -26.45 -48.69
C SER A 569 18.44 -25.28 -47.70
N ASP A 570 17.56 -24.36 -48.05
CA ASP A 570 17.18 -23.24 -47.19
C ASP A 570 16.45 -23.71 -45.92
N ALA A 571 15.49 -24.64 -46.04
CA ALA A 571 14.80 -25.26 -44.91
C ALA A 571 15.74 -26.13 -44.04
N LYS A 572 16.77 -26.75 -44.62
CA LYS A 572 17.82 -27.46 -43.85
C LYS A 572 18.79 -26.50 -43.16
N ALA A 573 19.13 -25.39 -43.82
CA ALA A 573 19.95 -24.33 -43.23
C ALA A 573 19.22 -23.71 -42.03
N ASP A 574 17.95 -23.36 -42.19
CA ASP A 574 17.10 -22.82 -41.11
C ASP A 574 16.90 -23.82 -39.95
N ARG A 575 16.68 -25.11 -40.25
CA ARG A 575 16.64 -26.17 -39.23
C ARG A 575 17.94 -26.32 -38.45
N ARG A 576 19.10 -26.19 -39.09
CA ARG A 576 20.40 -26.25 -38.41
C ARG A 576 20.64 -25.04 -37.53
N VAL A 577 20.26 -23.84 -37.97
CA VAL A 577 20.38 -22.61 -37.18
C VAL A 577 19.41 -22.64 -35.99
N GLN A 578 18.19 -23.12 -36.21
CA GLN A 578 17.16 -23.24 -35.14
C GLN A 578 17.49 -24.36 -34.14
N SER A 579 17.94 -25.54 -34.62
CA SER A 579 18.38 -26.64 -33.76
C SER A 579 19.58 -26.25 -32.90
N ASN A 580 20.53 -25.51 -33.44
CA ASN A 580 21.68 -25.04 -32.68
C ASN A 580 21.28 -23.93 -31.66
N LYS A 581 20.32 -23.04 -32.00
CA LYS A 581 19.77 -22.06 -31.05
C LYS A 581 18.95 -22.73 -29.96
N LEU A 582 18.15 -23.73 -30.31
CA LEU A 582 17.32 -24.48 -29.33
C LEU A 582 18.19 -25.35 -28.43
N SER A 583 19.19 -26.07 -29.02
CA SER A 583 20.15 -26.90 -28.29
C SER A 583 20.99 -26.08 -27.31
N ASN A 584 21.46 -24.91 -27.74
CA ASN A 584 22.22 -24.02 -26.86
C ASN A 584 21.35 -23.38 -25.75
N ALA A 585 20.08 -23.01 -26.07
CA ALA A 585 19.15 -22.48 -25.09
C ALA A 585 18.74 -23.56 -24.08
N VAL A 586 18.43 -24.77 -24.55
CA VAL A 586 18.10 -25.92 -23.70
C VAL A 586 19.30 -26.39 -22.86
N GLN A 587 20.51 -26.40 -23.42
CA GLN A 587 21.71 -26.72 -22.66
C GLN A 587 22.01 -25.68 -21.59
N LEU A 588 21.82 -24.38 -21.87
CA LEU A 588 22.03 -23.31 -20.90
C LEU A 588 21.00 -23.34 -19.76
N GLU A 589 19.75 -23.73 -20.05
CA GLU A 589 18.74 -23.92 -19.03
C GLU A 589 18.90 -25.24 -18.26
N MET A 590 19.30 -26.32 -18.96
CA MET A 590 19.60 -27.59 -18.29
C MET A 590 20.85 -27.50 -17.40
N GLU A 591 21.84 -26.70 -17.77
CA GLU A 591 23.03 -26.45 -16.93
C GLU A 591 22.67 -25.61 -15.67
N LYS A 592 21.71 -24.70 -15.78
CA LYS A 592 21.19 -23.94 -14.64
C LYS A 592 20.29 -24.76 -13.70
N LEU A 593 19.63 -25.80 -14.23
CA LEU A 593 18.73 -26.67 -13.47
C LEU A 593 19.46 -27.90 -12.90
N LYS A 594 20.61 -28.26 -13.42
CA LYS A 594 21.41 -29.42 -12.94
C LYS A 594 21.65 -29.40 -11.42
N PRO A 595 22.13 -28.28 -10.81
CA PRO A 595 22.37 -28.29 -9.37
C PRO A 595 21.08 -28.44 -8.55
N GLN A 596 19.93 -28.01 -9.07
CA GLN A 596 18.63 -28.12 -8.37
C GLN A 596 18.03 -29.53 -8.49
N ILE A 597 18.32 -30.26 -9.55
CA ILE A 597 17.86 -31.65 -9.75
C ILE A 597 18.73 -32.62 -8.94
N GLU A 598 20.04 -32.35 -8.77
CA GLU A 598 20.92 -33.15 -7.91
C GLU A 598 20.55 -33.01 -6.42
N GLU A 599 20.15 -31.80 -5.98
CA GLU A 599 19.66 -31.57 -4.61
C GLU A 599 18.32 -32.27 -4.32
N PHE A 600 17.46 -32.46 -5.33
CA PHE A 600 16.20 -33.22 -5.22
C PHE A 600 16.41 -34.74 -5.33
N GLY A 601 17.48 -35.18 -6.01
CA GLY A 601 17.79 -36.61 -6.20
C GLY A 601 18.35 -37.28 -4.94
N GLU A 602 19.10 -36.57 -4.13
CA GLU A 602 19.67 -37.09 -2.89
C GLU A 602 18.66 -37.23 -1.72
N GLY A 603 17.51 -36.50 -1.81
CA GLY A 603 16.46 -36.57 -0.79
C GLY A 603 15.51 -37.79 -0.89
N LEU A 604 15.53 -38.52 -2.01
CA LEU A 604 14.63 -39.67 -2.24
C LEU A 604 15.28 -41.05 -2.06
N GLY A 605 16.50 -41.12 -1.59
CA GLY A 605 17.32 -42.35 -1.50
C GLY A 605 17.32 -43.04 -0.16
N SER A 606 16.43 -42.74 0.78
CA SER A 606 16.39 -43.53 2.06
C SER A 606 15.02 -43.56 2.71
N ILE A 607 14.15 -44.44 2.20
CA ILE A 607 13.06 -45.01 3.00
C ILE A 607 13.05 -46.52 2.74
N PRO A 608 13.15 -47.34 3.79
CA PRO A 608 13.13 -48.82 3.69
C PRO A 608 11.77 -49.35 3.27
#